data_f1830b014b3095bdd01f9da3fd07c6e9
#
_entry.id   f1830b014b3095bdd01f9da3fd07c6e9
#
_cell.length_a   1.000
_cell.length_b   1.000
_cell.length_c   1.000
_cell.angle_alpha   90.00
_cell.angle_beta   90.00
_cell.angle_gamma   90.00
#
_symmetry.space_group_name_H-M   'P 1'
#
loop_
_entity.id
_entity.type
_entity.pdbx_description
1 polymer ?
#
loop_
_entity_poly.entity_id
_entity_poly.type
_entity_poly.pdbx_seq_one_letter_code
_entity_poly.pdbx_strand_id
1 'polypeptide(L)'
;MYSQPEDILKLYDLEVSQITKGRGFYICSTNQGRKMLLPFNGSKEKGIYLKEFLDFLRENNWDVQQILPTANEEIVAEDELGTRYILKDMYEGSEISTRNLEEVCDAMELLGQYHEVVKKCPLEIPDCMKNARRSLWEQYEKHKRELNKVYHYVKARKKKNDFEQQFTIQYPMLSGNLDEILKKMEEIQGREQISVICHGDYNQHNILTTKQGLRMVNFEGLEYNIPIVDVAHFMRKILEKNGWREEVGIAMLESNEKSRKCPAQEQDYLYLMLKFPEKLWKLANHYYNSHKAWMSGRDLEKLKKIAAQEEMRQQFLEKMFSFFQ
;
A
#
# COMPACT_ATOMS: atom_id res chain seq x y z
N MET A 1 -1.85 -24.50 -12.28
CA MET A 1 -3.18 -24.88 -11.75
C MET A 1 -3.06 -24.68 -10.26
N TYR A 2 -3.94 -23.99 -9.60
CA TYR A 2 -3.86 -23.84 -8.13
C TYR A 2 -4.44 -25.11 -7.50
N SER A 3 -3.88 -25.55 -6.37
CA SER A 3 -4.47 -26.61 -5.56
C SER A 3 -5.88 -26.24 -5.12
N GLN A 4 -6.73 -27.23 -4.93
CA GLN A 4 -8.07 -26.97 -4.37
C GLN A 4 -7.94 -26.49 -2.94
N PRO A 5 -8.69 -25.47 -2.50
CA PRO A 5 -8.58 -24.95 -1.13
C PRO A 5 -8.86 -26.03 -0.08
N GLU A 6 -9.65 -27.04 -0.40
CA GLU A 6 -9.95 -28.20 0.45
C GLU A 6 -8.69 -29.00 0.80
N ASP A 7 -7.74 -29.14 -0.13
CA ASP A 7 -6.51 -29.91 0.11
C ASP A 7 -5.58 -29.18 1.06
N ILE A 8 -5.51 -27.85 0.95
CA ILE A 8 -4.74 -27.05 1.90
C ILE A 8 -5.38 -27.02 3.28
N LEU A 9 -6.71 -26.96 3.35
CA LEU A 9 -7.44 -26.92 4.63
C LEU A 9 -7.33 -28.23 5.43
N LYS A 10 -7.05 -29.36 4.79
CA LYS A 10 -6.76 -30.65 5.47
C LYS A 10 -5.47 -30.61 6.31
N LEU A 11 -4.59 -29.64 6.07
CA LEU A 11 -3.37 -29.45 6.86
C LEU A 11 -3.66 -28.82 8.23
N TYR A 12 -4.86 -28.29 8.45
CA TYR A 12 -5.25 -27.60 9.68
C TYR A 12 -6.19 -28.47 10.52
N ASP A 13 -6.09 -28.35 11.82
CA ASP A 13 -6.99 -29.03 12.77
C ASP A 13 -8.31 -28.24 12.90
N LEU A 14 -9.12 -28.28 11.84
CA LEU A 14 -10.38 -27.57 11.71
C LEU A 14 -11.44 -28.38 10.98
N GLU A 15 -12.68 -28.29 11.46
CA GLU A 15 -13.84 -28.75 10.71
C GLU A 15 -14.37 -27.62 9.83
N VAL A 16 -14.28 -27.80 8.52
CA VAL A 16 -14.73 -26.81 7.53
C VAL A 16 -16.10 -27.24 6.97
N SER A 17 -17.11 -26.42 7.21
CA SER A 17 -18.48 -26.67 6.74
C SER A 17 -18.80 -26.08 5.38
N GLN A 18 -18.16 -24.97 5.02
CA GLN A 18 -18.37 -24.26 3.75
C GLN A 18 -17.14 -23.48 3.33
N ILE A 19 -16.87 -23.49 2.02
CA ILE A 19 -15.82 -22.66 1.41
C ILE A 19 -16.46 -21.78 0.33
N THR A 20 -16.18 -20.47 0.39
CA THR A 20 -16.66 -19.50 -0.59
C THR A 20 -15.47 -18.71 -1.16
N LYS A 21 -15.42 -18.57 -2.47
CA LYS A 21 -14.33 -17.81 -3.13
C LYS A 21 -14.56 -16.31 -2.97
N GLY A 22 -13.61 -15.63 -2.36
CA GLY A 22 -13.49 -14.18 -2.32
C GLY A 22 -12.59 -13.63 -3.43
N ARG A 23 -12.27 -12.34 -3.36
CA ARG A 23 -11.36 -11.69 -4.31
C ARG A 23 -9.89 -11.91 -3.88
N GLY A 24 -9.30 -13.00 -4.38
CA GLY A 24 -7.89 -13.34 -4.06
C GLY A 24 -7.69 -14.17 -2.78
N PHE A 25 -8.76 -14.65 -2.16
CA PHE A 25 -8.75 -15.50 -0.97
C PHE A 25 -9.99 -16.40 -0.94
N TYR A 26 -10.02 -17.35 -0.01
CA TYR A 26 -11.18 -18.17 0.27
C TYR A 26 -11.72 -17.86 1.68
N ILE A 27 -13.02 -17.76 1.81
CA ILE A 27 -13.73 -17.65 3.09
C ILE A 27 -14.15 -19.05 3.51
N CYS A 28 -13.72 -19.46 4.70
CA CYS A 28 -13.99 -20.77 5.26
C CYS A 28 -14.86 -20.62 6.51
N SER A 29 -16.04 -21.21 6.49
CA SER A 29 -16.86 -21.37 7.70
C SER A 29 -16.39 -22.60 8.45
N THR A 30 -15.93 -22.44 9.69
CA THR A 30 -15.33 -23.50 10.48
C THR A 30 -15.98 -23.62 11.86
N ASN A 31 -15.69 -24.71 12.59
CA ASN A 31 -16.08 -24.89 13.98
C ASN A 31 -15.43 -23.85 14.93
N GLN A 32 -14.38 -23.14 14.47
CA GLN A 32 -13.71 -22.05 15.19
C GLN A 32 -14.03 -20.67 14.61
N GLY A 33 -15.20 -20.51 13.95
CA GLY A 33 -15.60 -19.25 13.34
C GLY A 33 -15.17 -19.11 11.88
N ARG A 34 -15.32 -17.92 11.34
CA ARG A 34 -14.96 -17.63 9.93
C ARG A 34 -13.48 -17.37 9.80
N LYS A 35 -12.86 -18.03 8.83
CA LYS A 35 -11.43 -17.91 8.53
C LYS A 35 -11.23 -17.47 7.09
N MET A 36 -10.05 -16.90 6.81
CA MET A 36 -9.59 -16.55 5.46
C MET A 36 -8.38 -17.41 5.13
N LEU A 37 -8.47 -18.20 4.06
CA LEU A 37 -7.32 -18.87 3.44
C LEU A 37 -6.87 -18.02 2.24
N LEU A 38 -5.63 -17.60 2.23
CA LEU A 38 -5.10 -16.74 1.18
C LEU A 38 -3.70 -17.18 0.74
N PRO A 39 -3.37 -17.05 -0.57
CA PRO A 39 -2.01 -17.23 -1.06
C PRO A 39 -1.06 -16.25 -0.39
N PHE A 40 0.11 -16.74 0.00
CA PHE A 40 1.13 -15.94 0.67
C PHE A 40 2.39 -15.84 -0.19
N ASN A 41 2.69 -14.62 -0.65
CA ASN A 41 3.84 -14.36 -1.54
C ASN A 41 5.17 -14.16 -0.78
N GLY A 42 5.18 -14.32 0.54
CA GLY A 42 6.38 -14.24 1.38
C GLY A 42 7.14 -15.56 1.50
N SER A 43 8.35 -15.50 2.07
CA SER A 43 9.07 -16.70 2.53
C SER A 43 8.41 -17.28 3.79
N LYS A 44 8.72 -18.55 4.12
CA LYS A 44 8.30 -19.15 5.41
C LYS A 44 8.81 -18.31 6.59
N GLU A 45 10.04 -17.82 6.53
CA GLU A 45 10.64 -16.92 7.52
C GLU A 45 9.81 -15.64 7.73
N LYS A 46 9.38 -14.98 6.61
CA LYS A 46 8.50 -13.81 6.69
C LYS A 46 7.14 -14.17 7.30
N GLY A 47 6.61 -15.36 7.05
CA GLY A 47 5.34 -15.82 7.63
C GLY A 47 5.44 -16.04 9.15
N ILE A 48 6.53 -16.62 9.63
CA ILE A 48 6.81 -16.78 11.06
C ILE A 48 6.91 -15.41 11.73
N TYR A 49 7.72 -14.51 11.15
CA TYR A 49 7.85 -13.16 11.64
C TYR A 49 6.51 -12.41 11.68
N LEU A 50 5.68 -12.55 10.65
CA LEU A 50 4.34 -11.95 10.60
C LEU A 50 3.48 -12.42 11.79
N LYS A 51 3.50 -13.72 12.10
CA LYS A 51 2.76 -14.23 13.26
C LYS A 51 3.27 -13.64 14.57
N GLU A 52 4.58 -13.69 14.82
CA GLU A 52 5.19 -13.13 16.03
C GLU A 52 4.91 -11.63 16.17
N PHE A 53 4.95 -10.90 15.06
CA PHE A 53 4.63 -9.47 15.03
C PHE A 53 3.15 -9.20 15.36
N LEU A 54 2.23 -10.01 14.86
CA LEU A 54 0.81 -9.89 15.22
C LEU A 54 0.56 -10.26 16.69
N ASP A 55 1.33 -11.21 17.25
CA ASP A 55 1.30 -11.53 18.67
C ASP A 55 1.79 -10.34 19.51
N PHE A 56 2.91 -9.72 19.13
CA PHE A 56 3.39 -8.49 19.76
C PHE A 56 2.33 -7.38 19.74
N LEU A 57 1.65 -7.16 18.60
CA LEU A 57 0.58 -6.16 18.52
C LEU A 57 -0.56 -6.47 19.50
N ARG A 58 -0.99 -7.73 19.62
CA ARG A 58 -2.04 -8.14 20.56
C ARG A 58 -1.62 -7.95 22.03
N GLU A 59 -0.37 -8.25 22.38
CA GLU A 59 0.20 -7.99 23.70
C GLU A 59 0.21 -6.49 24.04
N ASN A 60 0.25 -5.63 23.01
CA ASN A 60 0.15 -4.18 23.14
C ASN A 60 -1.29 -3.65 22.92
N ASN A 61 -2.31 -4.49 23.14
CA ASN A 61 -3.73 -4.16 23.08
C ASN A 61 -4.25 -3.76 21.69
N TRP A 62 -3.57 -4.21 20.62
CA TRP A 62 -4.07 -4.08 19.26
C TRP A 62 -4.92 -5.28 18.90
N ASP A 63 -6.14 -5.02 18.45
CA ASP A 63 -7.03 -6.06 17.95
C ASP A 63 -6.71 -6.34 16.47
N VAL A 64 -5.90 -7.38 16.25
CA VAL A 64 -5.43 -7.81 14.93
C VAL A 64 -5.76 -9.26 14.67
N GLN A 65 -5.90 -9.63 13.39
CA GLN A 65 -6.22 -10.99 12.95
C GLN A 65 -5.16 -11.99 13.45
N GLN A 66 -5.61 -13.11 13.95
CA GLN A 66 -4.72 -14.22 14.34
C GLN A 66 -4.47 -15.13 13.13
N ILE A 67 -3.21 -15.50 12.92
CA ILE A 67 -2.82 -16.55 11.98
C ILE A 67 -2.86 -17.90 12.71
N LEU A 68 -3.51 -18.88 12.08
CA LEU A 68 -3.60 -20.23 12.62
C LEU A 68 -2.46 -21.07 12.02
N PRO A 69 -1.72 -21.81 12.86
CA PRO A 69 -0.76 -22.79 12.38
C PRO A 69 -1.48 -24.02 11.82
N THR A 70 -0.78 -24.80 10.98
CA THR A 70 -1.20 -26.14 10.58
C THR A 70 -1.16 -27.10 11.78
N ALA A 71 -1.69 -28.30 11.61
CA ALA A 71 -1.61 -29.37 12.61
C ALA A 71 -0.16 -29.76 12.96
N ASN A 72 0.80 -29.45 12.09
CA ASN A 72 2.23 -29.66 12.31
C ASN A 72 2.94 -28.39 12.82
N GLU A 73 2.20 -27.40 13.35
CA GLU A 73 2.73 -26.12 13.87
C GLU A 73 3.40 -25.23 12.82
N GLU A 74 3.21 -25.48 11.52
CA GLU A 74 3.72 -24.62 10.47
C GLU A 74 2.80 -23.40 10.26
N ILE A 75 3.36 -22.20 10.22
CA ILE A 75 2.63 -20.93 10.00
C ILE A 75 2.24 -20.75 8.55
N VAL A 76 3.07 -21.24 7.64
CA VAL A 76 2.87 -21.15 6.19
C VAL A 76 2.68 -22.55 5.64
N ALA A 77 1.47 -22.87 5.22
CA ALA A 77 1.19 -24.09 4.48
C ALA A 77 1.72 -23.97 3.04
N GLU A 78 2.12 -25.09 2.45
CA GLU A 78 2.60 -25.13 1.07
C GLU A 78 1.93 -26.29 0.33
N ASP A 79 1.45 -26.04 -0.89
CA ASP A 79 0.87 -27.08 -1.71
C ASP A 79 1.95 -27.85 -2.49
N GLU A 80 1.55 -28.93 -3.17
CA GLU A 80 2.45 -29.77 -3.98
C GLU A 80 3.11 -29.00 -5.15
N LEU A 81 2.57 -27.83 -5.51
CA LEU A 81 3.10 -26.96 -6.56
C LEU A 81 4.02 -25.86 -6.02
N GLY A 82 4.27 -25.85 -4.69
CA GLY A 82 5.09 -24.85 -4.03
C GLY A 82 4.37 -23.51 -3.80
N THR A 83 3.05 -23.47 -3.96
CA THR A 83 2.25 -22.28 -3.61
C THR A 83 2.06 -22.25 -2.09
N ARG A 84 2.35 -21.11 -1.49
CA ARG A 84 2.24 -20.91 -0.05
C ARG A 84 0.92 -20.27 0.30
N TYR A 85 0.40 -20.65 1.47
CA TYR A 85 -0.87 -20.17 2.00
C TYR A 85 -0.73 -19.85 3.48
N ILE A 86 -1.54 -18.90 3.95
CA ILE A 86 -1.80 -18.69 5.37
C ILE A 86 -3.30 -18.75 5.64
N LEU A 87 -3.66 -19.24 6.81
CA LEU A 87 -5.02 -19.26 7.34
C LEU A 87 -5.10 -18.31 8.51
N LYS A 88 -6.04 -17.38 8.48
CA LYS A 88 -6.22 -16.38 9.54
C LYS A 88 -7.68 -16.11 9.86
N ASP A 89 -7.92 -15.44 10.98
CA ASP A 89 -9.25 -14.97 11.34
C ASP A 89 -9.82 -14.03 10.28
N MET A 90 -11.13 -14.13 10.05
CA MET A 90 -11.87 -13.18 9.26
C MET A 90 -12.63 -12.22 10.19
N TYR A 91 -12.30 -10.93 10.11
CA TYR A 91 -13.05 -9.91 10.82
C TYR A 91 -14.28 -9.47 10.03
N GLU A 92 -15.35 -9.20 10.75
CA GLU A 92 -16.55 -8.59 10.21
C GLU A 92 -16.50 -7.09 10.41
N GLY A 93 -16.82 -6.35 9.35
CA GLY A 93 -16.82 -4.90 9.32
C GLY A 93 -17.02 -4.38 7.91
N SER A 94 -17.19 -3.09 7.78
CA SER A 94 -17.23 -2.40 6.51
C SER A 94 -15.93 -1.65 6.27
N GLU A 95 -15.46 -1.65 5.03
CA GLU A 95 -14.33 -0.81 4.63
C GLU A 95 -14.70 0.68 4.86
N ILE A 96 -13.70 1.49 5.25
CA ILE A 96 -13.92 2.93 5.41
C ILE A 96 -14.27 3.59 4.08
N SER A 97 -15.13 4.61 4.13
CA SER A 97 -15.44 5.43 2.97
C SER A 97 -14.37 6.47 2.72
N THR A 98 -13.71 6.39 1.57
CA THR A 98 -12.71 7.39 1.17
C THR A 98 -13.26 8.80 0.96
N ARG A 99 -14.59 8.99 1.00
CA ARG A 99 -15.28 10.28 0.89
C ARG A 99 -15.80 10.81 2.22
N ASN A 100 -15.82 9.97 3.25
CA ASN A 100 -16.15 10.39 4.60
C ASN A 100 -14.87 10.92 5.27
N LEU A 101 -14.80 12.24 5.48
CA LEU A 101 -13.62 12.89 6.03
C LEU A 101 -13.32 12.43 7.47
N GLU A 102 -14.32 12.18 8.27
CA GLU A 102 -14.17 11.70 9.64
C GLU A 102 -13.51 10.32 9.67
N GLU A 103 -14.02 9.35 8.91
CA GLU A 103 -13.42 8.01 8.80
C GLU A 103 -11.97 8.05 8.27
N VAL A 104 -11.70 8.97 7.33
CA VAL A 104 -10.34 9.17 6.79
C VAL A 104 -9.40 9.74 7.85
N CYS A 105 -9.87 10.72 8.64
CA CYS A 105 -9.11 11.32 9.73
C CYS A 105 -8.82 10.30 10.84
N ASP A 106 -9.82 9.53 11.24
CA ASP A 106 -9.66 8.46 12.24
C ASP A 106 -8.67 7.39 11.77
N ALA A 107 -8.71 7.05 10.48
CA ALA A 107 -7.74 6.12 9.90
C ALA A 107 -6.31 6.68 9.90
N MET A 108 -6.14 8.00 9.69
CA MET A 108 -4.82 8.64 9.78
C MET A 108 -4.30 8.68 11.21
N GLU A 109 -5.16 8.92 12.18
CA GLU A 109 -4.81 8.88 13.60
C GLU A 109 -4.43 7.45 14.03
N LEU A 110 -5.21 6.44 13.61
CA LEU A 110 -4.91 5.03 13.84
C LEU A 110 -3.53 4.63 13.27
N LEU A 111 -3.19 5.12 12.08
CA LEU A 111 -1.88 4.88 11.47
C LEU A 111 -0.74 5.51 12.29
N GLY A 112 -0.94 6.72 12.81
CA GLY A 112 0.03 7.38 13.70
C GLY A 112 0.23 6.58 15.00
N GLN A 113 -0.85 6.12 15.61
CA GLN A 113 -0.82 5.26 16.82
C GLN A 113 -0.06 3.95 16.52
N TYR A 114 -0.35 3.30 15.39
CA TYR A 114 0.36 2.10 14.95
C TYR A 114 1.88 2.33 14.87
N HIS A 115 2.30 3.39 14.21
CA HIS A 115 3.72 3.69 14.08
C HIS A 115 4.41 3.95 15.43
N GLU A 116 3.72 4.52 16.41
CA GLU A 116 4.28 4.70 17.76
C GLU A 116 4.41 3.39 18.55
N VAL A 117 3.50 2.44 18.33
CA VAL A 117 3.59 1.11 18.97
C VAL A 117 4.72 0.30 18.33
N VAL A 118 4.81 0.25 17.02
CA VAL A 118 5.80 -0.60 16.33
C VAL A 118 7.25 -0.11 16.50
N LYS A 119 7.48 1.15 16.85
CA LYS A 119 8.80 1.64 17.27
C LYS A 119 9.36 0.89 18.49
N LYS A 120 8.50 0.33 19.31
CA LYS A 120 8.84 -0.39 20.54
C LYS A 120 8.95 -1.90 20.32
N CYS A 121 8.76 -2.38 19.08
CA CYS A 121 8.80 -3.79 18.77
C CYS A 121 10.21 -4.35 19.01
N PRO A 122 10.35 -5.36 19.90
CA PRO A 122 11.67 -5.91 20.23
C PRO A 122 12.12 -6.99 19.24
N LEU A 123 11.27 -7.38 18.29
CA LEU A 123 11.56 -8.47 17.36
C LEU A 123 12.69 -8.10 16.40
N GLU A 124 13.62 -9.00 16.24
CA GLU A 124 14.69 -8.83 15.26
C GLU A 124 14.13 -8.95 13.84
N ILE A 125 14.45 -7.96 13.00
CA ILE A 125 13.97 -7.94 11.62
C ILE A 125 14.68 -9.03 10.81
N PRO A 126 13.95 -9.92 10.11
CA PRO A 126 14.55 -10.96 9.29
C PRO A 126 15.36 -10.37 8.13
N ASP A 127 16.43 -11.05 7.75
CA ASP A 127 17.28 -10.62 6.65
C ASP A 127 16.55 -10.56 5.32
N CYS A 128 15.58 -11.44 5.10
CA CYS A 128 14.72 -11.38 3.91
C CYS A 128 13.93 -10.06 3.79
N MET A 129 13.58 -9.42 4.92
CA MET A 129 12.91 -8.12 4.93
C MET A 129 13.91 -6.96 4.84
N LYS A 130 15.06 -7.04 5.52
CA LYS A 130 16.12 -6.02 5.40
C LYS A 130 16.62 -5.92 3.96
N ASN A 131 16.88 -7.06 3.32
CA ASN A 131 17.41 -7.14 1.95
C ASN A 131 16.37 -6.78 0.87
N ALA A 132 15.09 -6.91 1.16
CA ALA A 132 14.03 -6.50 0.25
C ALA A 132 13.85 -4.97 0.20
N ARG A 133 14.37 -4.26 1.21
CA ARG A 133 14.28 -2.81 1.28
C ARG A 133 15.14 -2.16 0.21
N ARG A 134 14.49 -1.42 -0.67
CA ARG A 134 15.16 -0.52 -1.61
C ARG A 134 15.10 0.91 -1.06
N SER A 135 16.11 1.70 -1.33
CA SER A 135 16.01 3.13 -1.04
C SER A 135 14.86 3.74 -1.85
N LEU A 136 14.20 4.75 -1.30
CA LEU A 136 13.15 5.48 -2.03
C LEU A 136 13.71 6.09 -3.32
N TRP A 137 14.95 6.59 -3.27
CA TRP A 137 15.62 7.12 -4.46
C TRP A 137 15.75 6.08 -5.57
N GLU A 138 16.26 4.86 -5.27
CA GLU A 138 16.38 3.78 -6.27
C GLU A 138 15.03 3.39 -6.86
N GLN A 139 14.00 3.35 -6.02
CA GLN A 139 12.64 3.01 -6.43
C GLN A 139 12.08 4.05 -7.40
N TYR A 140 12.18 5.34 -7.04
CA TYR A 140 11.65 6.43 -7.87
C TYR A 140 12.50 6.69 -9.11
N GLU A 141 13.80 6.47 -9.05
CA GLU A 141 14.68 6.51 -10.21
C GLU A 141 14.32 5.43 -11.25
N LYS A 142 14.00 4.22 -10.78
CA LYS A 142 13.45 3.16 -11.63
C LYS A 142 12.12 3.59 -12.25
N HIS A 143 11.20 4.13 -11.47
CA HIS A 143 9.89 4.59 -11.97
C HIS A 143 10.03 5.70 -13.02
N LYS A 144 10.94 6.64 -12.83
CA LYS A 144 11.27 7.67 -13.82
C LYS A 144 11.78 7.06 -15.12
N ARG A 145 12.74 6.12 -15.05
CA ARG A 145 13.27 5.45 -16.25
C ARG A 145 12.17 4.72 -17.02
N GLU A 146 11.30 4.00 -16.32
CA GLU A 146 10.17 3.29 -16.91
C GLU A 146 9.18 4.29 -17.57
N LEU A 147 8.84 5.36 -16.89
CA LEU A 147 7.94 6.40 -17.39
C LEU A 147 8.50 7.08 -18.65
N ASN A 148 9.78 7.46 -18.62
CA ASN A 148 10.48 8.04 -19.76
C ASN A 148 10.54 7.06 -20.95
N LYS A 149 10.80 5.78 -20.70
CA LYS A 149 10.82 4.75 -21.73
C LYS A 149 9.47 4.64 -22.45
N VAL A 150 8.37 4.66 -21.70
CA VAL A 150 7.03 4.65 -22.28
C VAL A 150 6.78 5.91 -23.11
N TYR A 151 7.14 7.09 -22.58
CA TYR A 151 6.97 8.35 -23.29
C TYR A 151 7.73 8.36 -24.63
N HIS A 152 9.02 8.02 -24.64
CA HIS A 152 9.83 7.97 -25.86
C HIS A 152 9.29 6.96 -26.87
N TYR A 153 8.86 5.79 -26.41
CA TYR A 153 8.22 4.79 -27.25
C TYR A 153 6.95 5.33 -27.92
N VAL A 154 6.04 5.92 -27.14
CA VAL A 154 4.78 6.47 -27.65
C VAL A 154 5.05 7.65 -28.59
N LYS A 155 5.99 8.54 -28.23
CA LYS A 155 6.37 9.70 -29.05
C LYS A 155 6.88 9.30 -30.44
N ALA A 156 7.65 8.22 -30.54
CA ALA A 156 8.24 7.73 -31.79
C ALA A 156 7.22 7.04 -32.73
N ARG A 157 6.03 6.68 -32.26
CA ARG A 157 5.02 6.02 -33.09
C ARG A 157 4.45 6.95 -34.16
N LYS A 158 4.42 6.49 -35.42
CA LYS A 158 3.84 7.22 -36.56
C LYS A 158 2.31 7.36 -36.45
N LYS A 159 1.63 6.29 -36.04
CA LYS A 159 0.18 6.27 -35.79
C LYS A 159 -0.06 6.10 -34.30
N LYS A 160 -0.75 7.03 -33.70
CA LYS A 160 -1.08 7.05 -32.26
C LYS A 160 -2.58 6.86 -32.10
N ASN A 161 -2.98 6.06 -31.11
CA ASN A 161 -4.36 6.01 -30.64
C ASN A 161 -4.67 7.22 -29.74
N ASP A 162 -5.93 7.38 -29.34
CA ASP A 162 -6.39 8.53 -28.56
C ASP A 162 -5.66 8.67 -27.21
N PHE A 163 -5.37 7.56 -26.53
CA PHE A 163 -4.59 7.57 -25.30
C PHE A 163 -3.16 8.07 -25.57
N GLU A 164 -2.49 7.55 -26.57
CA GLU A 164 -1.12 7.91 -26.92
C GLU A 164 -1.01 9.38 -27.32
N GLN A 165 -1.99 9.91 -28.04
CA GLN A 165 -2.06 11.32 -28.39
C GLN A 165 -2.16 12.17 -27.13
N GLN A 166 -3.14 11.88 -26.26
CA GLN A 166 -3.34 12.60 -25.01
C GLN A 166 -2.15 12.45 -24.07
N PHE A 167 -1.58 11.25 -23.96
CA PHE A 167 -0.39 11.02 -23.14
C PHE A 167 0.80 11.85 -23.61
N THR A 168 1.04 11.93 -24.93
CA THR A 168 2.14 12.74 -25.50
C THR A 168 1.95 14.22 -25.22
N ILE A 169 0.71 14.73 -25.29
CA ILE A 169 0.39 16.14 -25.05
C ILE A 169 0.54 16.48 -23.56
N GLN A 170 0.03 15.61 -22.69
CA GLN A 170 -0.05 15.91 -21.25
C GLN A 170 1.22 15.53 -20.47
N TYR A 171 2.04 14.64 -21.01
CA TYR A 171 3.24 14.16 -20.33
C TYR A 171 4.18 15.29 -19.84
N PRO A 172 4.52 16.32 -20.63
CA PRO A 172 5.43 17.37 -20.16
C PRO A 172 4.92 18.10 -18.91
N MET A 173 3.62 18.33 -18.81
CA MET A 173 2.98 18.94 -17.65
C MET A 173 2.93 17.96 -16.46
N LEU A 174 2.45 16.73 -16.70
CA LEU A 174 2.19 15.74 -15.64
C LEU A 174 3.47 15.10 -15.09
N SER A 175 4.54 15.00 -15.88
CA SER A 175 5.82 14.49 -15.41
C SER A 175 6.54 15.48 -14.49
N GLY A 176 6.20 16.77 -14.59
CA GLY A 176 6.83 17.81 -13.80
C GLY A 176 8.35 17.80 -13.94
N ASN A 177 9.03 18.22 -12.87
CA ASN A 177 10.49 18.18 -12.82
C ASN A 177 10.98 16.90 -12.09
N LEU A 178 10.89 15.74 -12.76
CA LEU A 178 11.33 14.45 -12.21
C LEU A 178 12.81 14.46 -11.81
N ASP A 179 13.65 15.19 -12.53
CA ASP A 179 15.08 15.30 -12.21
C ASP A 179 15.30 16.05 -10.89
N GLU A 180 14.55 17.12 -10.66
CA GLU A 180 14.60 17.87 -9.40
C GLU A 180 14.10 17.03 -8.22
N ILE A 181 13.01 16.29 -8.38
CA ILE A 181 12.48 15.40 -7.35
C ILE A 181 13.54 14.36 -6.96
N LEU A 182 14.16 13.70 -7.94
CA LEU A 182 15.17 12.68 -7.68
C LEU A 182 16.45 13.27 -7.07
N LYS A 183 16.88 14.43 -7.53
CA LYS A 183 18.02 15.13 -6.94
C LYS A 183 17.78 15.45 -5.46
N LYS A 184 16.61 15.95 -5.12
CA LYS A 184 16.24 16.19 -3.71
C LYS A 184 16.14 14.91 -2.90
N MET A 185 15.60 13.82 -3.46
CA MET A 185 15.58 12.51 -2.81
C MET A 185 17.00 11.98 -2.54
N GLU A 186 17.93 12.17 -3.49
CA GLU A 186 19.33 11.80 -3.33
C GLU A 186 20.01 12.60 -2.21
N GLU A 187 19.76 13.90 -2.14
CA GLU A 187 20.31 14.77 -1.10
C GLU A 187 19.86 14.41 0.33
N ILE A 188 18.66 13.84 0.46
CA ILE A 188 18.10 13.47 1.78
C ILE A 188 18.28 12.00 2.13
N GLN A 189 18.63 11.11 1.19
CA GLN A 189 18.72 9.67 1.46
C GLN A 189 19.81 9.28 2.46
N GLY A 190 20.86 10.09 2.62
CA GLY A 190 21.93 9.89 3.60
C GLY A 190 21.59 10.35 5.02
N ARG A 191 20.43 10.97 5.24
CA ARG A 191 20.01 11.41 6.58
C ARG A 191 19.56 10.21 7.39
N GLU A 192 19.92 10.21 8.68
CA GLU A 192 19.50 9.15 9.61
C GLU A 192 17.97 9.08 9.71
N GLN A 193 17.41 7.89 9.52
CA GLN A 193 15.97 7.65 9.55
C GLN A 193 15.67 6.41 10.38
N ILE A 194 14.67 6.55 11.23
CA ILE A 194 14.16 5.40 12.00
C ILE A 194 13.26 4.58 11.08
N SER A 195 13.66 3.35 10.81
CA SER A 195 12.82 2.37 10.12
C SER A 195 12.07 1.52 11.14
N VAL A 196 10.85 1.20 10.79
CA VAL A 196 9.93 0.37 11.60
C VAL A 196 9.30 -0.69 10.69
N ILE A 197 8.48 -1.55 11.27
CA ILE A 197 7.60 -2.41 10.50
C ILE A 197 6.38 -1.60 10.05
N CYS A 198 6.38 -1.21 8.79
CA CYS A 198 5.25 -0.59 8.11
C CYS A 198 4.21 -1.64 7.75
N HIS A 199 2.93 -1.22 7.62
CA HIS A 199 1.86 -2.09 7.15
C HIS A 199 2.09 -2.54 5.70
N GLY A 200 2.70 -1.68 4.87
CA GLY A 200 3.09 -1.95 3.48
C GLY A 200 1.94 -1.92 2.47
N ASP A 201 0.68 -2.05 2.93
CA ASP A 201 -0.51 -1.86 2.09
C ASP A 201 -1.64 -1.16 2.86
N TYR A 202 -1.30 -0.09 3.61
CA TYR A 202 -2.31 0.68 4.33
C TYR A 202 -3.23 1.43 3.35
N ASN A 203 -4.49 1.02 3.30
CA ASN A 203 -5.49 1.59 2.40
C ASN A 203 -6.91 1.29 2.90
N GLN A 204 -7.94 1.91 2.29
CA GLN A 204 -9.33 1.77 2.72
C GLN A 204 -9.87 0.34 2.75
N HIS A 205 -9.29 -0.60 2.00
CA HIS A 205 -9.72 -2.02 2.01
C HIS A 205 -9.13 -2.81 3.18
N ASN A 206 -8.09 -2.26 3.81
CA ASN A 206 -7.38 -2.87 4.92
C ASN A 206 -7.66 -2.16 6.26
N ILE A 207 -8.72 -1.32 6.28
CA ILE A 207 -9.21 -0.62 7.46
C ILE A 207 -10.72 -0.90 7.55
N LEU A 208 -11.13 -1.56 8.63
CA LEU A 208 -12.53 -1.94 8.85
C LEU A 208 -13.13 -1.11 9.98
N THR A 209 -14.30 -0.54 9.71
CA THR A 209 -15.20 -0.03 10.76
C THR A 209 -15.96 -1.21 11.35
N THR A 210 -15.77 -1.45 12.64
CA THR A 210 -16.41 -2.50 13.41
C THR A 210 -17.24 -1.90 14.55
N LYS A 211 -17.99 -2.74 15.28
CA LYS A 211 -18.72 -2.31 16.48
C LYS A 211 -17.81 -1.80 17.61
N GLN A 212 -16.53 -2.18 17.59
CA GLN A 212 -15.54 -1.81 18.60
C GLN A 212 -14.59 -0.67 18.11
N GLY A 213 -14.87 -0.07 16.97
CA GLY A 213 -14.04 0.97 16.35
C GLY A 213 -13.31 0.51 15.09
N LEU A 214 -12.34 1.29 14.66
CA LEU A 214 -11.52 0.97 13.49
C LEU A 214 -10.50 -0.14 13.80
N ARG A 215 -10.29 -1.01 12.81
CA ARG A 215 -9.29 -2.09 12.88
C ARG A 215 -8.45 -2.13 11.61
N MET A 216 -7.16 -2.33 11.78
CA MET A 216 -6.26 -2.68 10.69
C MET A 216 -6.32 -4.18 10.44
N VAL A 217 -6.34 -4.58 9.17
CA VAL A 217 -6.36 -5.97 8.73
C VAL A 217 -5.38 -6.18 7.57
N ASN A 218 -5.07 -7.45 7.26
CA ASN A 218 -4.27 -7.83 6.09
C ASN A 218 -2.82 -7.33 6.14
N PHE A 219 -2.11 -7.74 7.19
CA PHE A 219 -0.70 -7.40 7.43
C PHE A 219 0.31 -8.19 6.56
N GLU A 220 -0.12 -8.96 5.57
CA GLU A 220 0.76 -9.76 4.70
C GLU A 220 1.75 -8.92 3.90
N GLY A 221 1.40 -7.65 3.71
CA GLY A 221 2.22 -6.64 3.05
C GLY A 221 3.36 -6.06 3.89
N LEU A 222 3.54 -6.50 5.15
CA LEU A 222 4.56 -5.95 6.06
C LEU A 222 5.89 -5.72 5.37
N GLU A 223 6.46 -4.53 5.57
CA GLU A 223 7.78 -4.17 5.08
C GLU A 223 8.58 -3.40 6.15
N TYR A 224 9.89 -3.56 6.15
CA TYR A 224 10.77 -2.77 6.99
C TYR A 224 11.13 -1.48 6.26
N ASN A 225 10.53 -0.37 6.68
CA ASN A 225 10.66 0.91 5.98
C ASN A 225 10.50 2.10 6.95
N ILE A 226 10.65 3.33 6.43
CA ILE A 226 10.32 4.54 7.21
C ILE A 226 8.79 4.72 7.28
N PRO A 227 8.24 5.13 8.44
CA PRO A 227 6.78 5.25 8.65
C PRO A 227 6.05 6.09 7.62
N ILE A 228 6.71 7.13 7.12
CA ILE A 228 6.13 8.08 6.18
C ILE A 228 5.70 7.44 4.85
N VAL A 229 6.21 6.26 4.52
CA VAL A 229 5.83 5.53 3.30
C VAL A 229 4.36 5.10 3.36
N ASP A 230 3.90 4.54 4.48
CA ASP A 230 2.48 4.21 4.67
C ASP A 230 1.61 5.46 4.61
N VAL A 231 2.04 6.54 5.28
CA VAL A 231 1.33 7.84 5.28
C VAL A 231 1.19 8.37 3.85
N ALA A 232 2.28 8.43 3.10
CA ALA A 232 2.28 8.93 1.72
C ALA A 232 1.39 8.09 0.80
N HIS A 233 1.44 6.76 0.93
CA HIS A 233 0.63 5.85 0.14
C HIS A 233 -0.87 6.01 0.42
N PHE A 234 -1.25 6.12 1.70
CA PHE A 234 -2.64 6.31 2.08
C PHE A 234 -3.14 7.69 1.66
N MET A 235 -2.41 8.76 2.00
CA MET A 235 -2.77 10.13 1.62
C MET A 235 -2.98 10.26 0.12
N ARG A 236 -2.06 9.76 -0.69
CA ARG A 236 -2.18 9.81 -2.15
C ARG A 236 -3.46 9.12 -2.64
N LYS A 237 -3.77 7.91 -2.15
CA LYS A 237 -4.99 7.17 -2.53
C LYS A 237 -6.26 7.96 -2.19
N ILE A 238 -6.30 8.61 -1.03
CA ILE A 238 -7.44 9.42 -0.59
C ILE A 238 -7.54 10.70 -1.44
N LEU A 239 -6.43 11.44 -1.59
CA LEU A 239 -6.38 12.69 -2.35
C LEU A 239 -6.78 12.50 -3.81
N GLU A 240 -6.28 11.45 -4.48
CA GLU A 240 -6.68 11.10 -5.85
C GLU A 240 -8.19 10.84 -6.02
N LYS A 241 -8.85 10.30 -4.99
CA LYS A 241 -10.30 10.06 -4.99
C LYS A 241 -11.11 11.32 -4.68
N ASN A 242 -10.51 12.25 -3.92
CA ASN A 242 -11.11 13.51 -3.49
C ASN A 242 -10.65 14.72 -4.31
N GLY A 243 -10.02 14.52 -5.47
CA GLY A 243 -9.65 15.62 -6.37
C GLY A 243 -8.53 16.51 -5.84
N TRP A 244 -7.70 16.01 -4.93
CA TRP A 244 -6.60 16.75 -4.28
C TRP A 244 -7.05 17.98 -3.50
N ARG A 245 -8.28 17.95 -2.96
CA ARG A 245 -8.79 19.05 -2.15
C ARG A 245 -7.89 19.30 -0.95
N GLU A 246 -7.49 20.56 -0.79
CA GLU A 246 -6.55 21.02 0.24
C GLU A 246 -7.04 20.68 1.65
N GLU A 247 -8.32 20.96 1.94
CA GLU A 247 -8.91 20.72 3.25
C GLU A 247 -8.87 19.23 3.66
N VAL A 248 -8.98 18.30 2.69
CA VAL A 248 -8.86 16.87 2.97
C VAL A 248 -7.43 16.50 3.35
N GLY A 249 -6.46 17.00 2.57
CA GLY A 249 -5.05 16.69 2.82
C GLY A 249 -4.54 17.26 4.14
N ILE A 250 -4.92 18.50 4.47
CA ILE A 250 -4.54 19.15 5.73
C ILE A 250 -5.17 18.43 6.92
N ALA A 251 -6.47 18.11 6.86
CA ALA A 251 -7.13 17.35 7.94
C ALA A 251 -6.48 15.98 8.17
N MET A 252 -6.02 15.31 7.11
CA MET A 252 -5.26 14.06 7.24
C MET A 252 -3.92 14.27 7.96
N LEU A 253 -3.18 15.30 7.62
CA LEU A 253 -1.91 15.65 8.29
C LEU A 253 -2.13 15.97 9.76
N GLU A 254 -3.09 16.83 10.09
CA GLU A 254 -3.45 17.19 11.46
C GLU A 254 -3.83 15.96 12.28
N SER A 255 -4.58 15.03 11.69
CA SER A 255 -5.00 13.80 12.38
C SER A 255 -3.83 12.86 12.66
N ASN A 256 -2.89 12.70 11.72
CA ASN A 256 -1.68 11.92 11.97
C ASN A 256 -0.80 12.56 13.05
N GLU A 257 -0.66 13.91 13.03
CA GLU A 257 0.11 14.69 13.99
C GLU A 257 -0.43 14.60 15.43
N LYS A 258 -1.71 14.27 15.65
CA LYS A 258 -2.28 14.03 16.99
C LYS A 258 -1.59 12.86 17.70
N SER A 259 -1.30 11.80 16.96
CA SER A 259 -0.75 10.57 17.49
C SER A 259 0.75 10.44 17.30
N ARG A 260 1.29 10.98 16.21
CA ARG A 260 2.70 10.88 15.85
C ARG A 260 3.17 12.17 15.16
N LYS A 261 4.11 12.85 15.80
CA LYS A 261 4.78 14.00 15.17
C LYS A 261 5.63 13.53 13.99
N CYS A 262 5.46 14.20 12.85
CA CYS A 262 6.23 13.92 11.65
C CYS A 262 7.60 14.63 11.74
N PRO A 263 8.73 13.91 11.83
CA PRO A 263 10.05 14.53 11.83
C PRO A 263 10.32 15.29 10.54
N ALA A 264 11.09 16.39 10.62
CA ALA A 264 11.38 17.23 9.45
C ALA A 264 11.94 16.43 8.24
N GLN A 265 12.75 15.41 8.50
CA GLN A 265 13.30 14.53 7.48
C GLN A 265 12.20 13.72 6.75
N GLU A 266 11.17 13.28 7.48
CA GLU A 266 10.04 12.55 6.90
C GLU A 266 9.09 13.49 6.15
N GLN A 267 8.98 14.76 6.56
CA GLN A 267 8.21 15.78 5.84
C GLN A 267 8.75 15.99 4.42
N ASP A 268 10.07 16.06 4.27
CA ASP A 268 10.71 16.15 2.96
C ASP A 268 10.36 14.94 2.07
N TYR A 269 10.42 13.71 2.63
CA TYR A 269 10.03 12.50 1.89
C TYR A 269 8.57 12.51 1.52
N LEU A 270 7.67 12.86 2.45
CA LEU A 270 6.24 12.95 2.18
C LEU A 270 5.96 13.88 1.00
N TYR A 271 6.56 15.08 1.03
CA TYR A 271 6.43 16.05 -0.05
C TYR A 271 6.89 15.47 -1.40
N LEU A 272 8.09 14.89 -1.45
CA LEU A 272 8.65 14.35 -2.69
C LEU A 272 7.86 13.14 -3.22
N MET A 273 7.37 12.28 -2.33
CA MET A 273 6.54 11.12 -2.69
C MET A 273 5.18 11.56 -3.26
N LEU A 274 4.54 12.58 -2.68
CA LEU A 274 3.27 13.13 -3.19
C LEU A 274 3.48 13.98 -4.46
N LYS A 275 4.65 14.60 -4.61
CA LYS A 275 5.03 15.36 -5.80
C LYS A 275 5.38 14.46 -6.99
N PHE A 276 5.85 13.23 -6.76
CA PHE A 276 6.10 12.27 -7.84
C PHE A 276 4.78 11.83 -8.50
N PRO A 277 4.68 11.80 -9.85
CA PRO A 277 3.45 11.47 -10.56
C PRO A 277 3.20 9.96 -10.61
N GLU A 278 3.06 9.32 -9.46
CA GLU A 278 2.94 7.87 -9.27
C GLU A 278 1.80 7.25 -10.08
N LYS A 279 0.66 7.95 -10.15
CA LYS A 279 -0.51 7.45 -10.90
C LYS A 279 -0.29 7.47 -12.40
N LEU A 280 0.42 8.50 -12.90
CA LEU A 280 0.82 8.56 -14.30
C LEU A 280 1.79 7.43 -14.63
N TRP A 281 2.78 7.19 -13.76
CA TRP A 281 3.72 6.08 -13.91
C TRP A 281 2.99 4.73 -13.95
N LYS A 282 2.08 4.46 -13.00
CA LYS A 282 1.30 3.22 -12.97
C LYS A 282 0.47 3.03 -14.24
N LEU A 283 -0.17 4.09 -14.70
CA LEU A 283 -0.98 4.05 -15.92
C LEU A 283 -0.13 3.80 -17.17
N ALA A 284 1.01 4.49 -17.29
CA ALA A 284 1.94 4.32 -18.40
C ALA A 284 2.56 2.93 -18.42
N ASN A 285 2.95 2.41 -17.25
CA ASN A 285 3.55 1.10 -17.11
C ASN A 285 2.54 -0.02 -17.41
N HIS A 286 1.30 0.12 -16.96
CA HIS A 286 0.20 -0.78 -17.32
C HIS A 286 -0.03 -0.80 -18.84
N TYR A 287 -0.08 0.37 -19.48
CA TYR A 287 -0.20 0.50 -20.93
C TYR A 287 0.92 -0.25 -21.67
N TYR A 288 2.16 -0.05 -21.24
CA TYR A 288 3.33 -0.64 -21.90
C TYR A 288 3.39 -2.16 -21.76
N ASN A 289 3.01 -2.70 -20.59
CA ASN A 289 3.11 -4.12 -20.28
C ASN A 289 1.87 -4.95 -20.71
N SER A 290 0.71 -4.32 -20.90
CA SER A 290 -0.52 -5.00 -21.33
C SER A 290 -0.57 -5.23 -22.85
N HIS A 291 0.36 -5.90 -23.45
CA HIS A 291 0.43 -6.30 -24.89
C HIS A 291 -0.44 -5.51 -25.91
N LYS A 292 -0.77 -4.25 -25.62
CA LYS A 292 -1.28 -3.18 -26.53
C LYS A 292 -2.53 -3.45 -27.37
N ALA A 293 -3.14 -4.62 -27.29
CA ALA A 293 -4.26 -4.96 -28.16
C ALA A 293 -5.60 -4.32 -27.74
N TRP A 294 -5.74 -3.96 -26.46
CA TRP A 294 -7.00 -3.45 -25.90
C TRP A 294 -6.75 -2.35 -24.85
N MET A 295 -6.46 -1.14 -25.32
CA MET A 295 -6.64 0.02 -24.46
C MET A 295 -8.14 0.22 -24.26
N SER A 296 -8.59 -0.01 -23.03
CA SER A 296 -9.97 0.31 -22.68
C SER A 296 -10.14 1.83 -22.67
N GLY A 297 -11.30 2.34 -23.08
CA GLY A 297 -11.64 3.75 -22.93
C GLY A 297 -11.44 4.25 -21.49
N ARG A 298 -11.46 3.33 -20.51
CA ARG A 298 -11.17 3.60 -19.10
C ARG A 298 -9.76 4.16 -18.84
N ASP A 299 -8.74 3.77 -19.60
CA ASP A 299 -7.38 4.27 -19.36
C ASP A 299 -7.21 5.69 -19.91
N LEU A 300 -7.88 6.02 -21.01
CA LEU A 300 -7.97 7.40 -21.49
C LEU A 300 -8.71 8.29 -20.47
N GLU A 301 -9.80 7.83 -19.91
CA GLU A 301 -10.54 8.57 -18.87
C GLU A 301 -9.71 8.74 -17.58
N LYS A 302 -8.92 7.73 -17.19
CA LYS A 302 -7.97 7.88 -16.08
C LYS A 302 -6.93 8.96 -16.36
N LEU A 303 -6.36 9.00 -17.56
CA LEU A 303 -5.38 10.00 -17.95
C LEU A 303 -5.97 11.42 -17.93
N LYS A 304 -7.16 11.59 -18.50
CA LYS A 304 -7.90 12.87 -18.44
C LYS A 304 -8.16 13.32 -17.00
N LYS A 305 -8.55 12.37 -16.13
CA LYS A 305 -8.76 12.65 -14.72
C LYS A 305 -7.48 13.09 -14.01
N ILE A 306 -6.34 12.45 -14.29
CA ILE A 306 -5.03 12.85 -13.74
C ILE A 306 -4.74 14.30 -14.15
N ALA A 307 -4.88 14.63 -15.43
CA ALA A 307 -4.63 15.97 -15.93
C ALA A 307 -5.57 17.03 -15.32
N ALA A 308 -6.85 16.72 -15.19
CA ALA A 308 -7.82 17.62 -14.58
C ALA A 308 -7.59 17.89 -13.09
N GLN A 309 -6.83 17.05 -12.41
CA GLN A 309 -6.51 17.18 -10.99
C GLN A 309 -5.15 17.84 -10.74
N GLU A 310 -4.35 18.10 -11.77
CA GLU A 310 -2.95 18.51 -11.59
C GLU A 310 -2.83 19.88 -10.90
N GLU A 311 -3.67 20.83 -11.27
CA GLU A 311 -3.68 22.17 -10.65
C GLU A 311 -3.96 22.09 -9.14
N MET A 312 -5.01 21.36 -8.75
CA MET A 312 -5.36 21.16 -7.33
C MET A 312 -4.26 20.40 -6.58
N ARG A 313 -3.59 19.46 -7.26
CA ARG A 313 -2.44 18.74 -6.68
C ARG A 313 -1.29 19.70 -6.37
N GLN A 314 -0.96 20.60 -7.28
CA GLN A 314 0.10 21.59 -7.05
C GLN A 314 -0.27 22.55 -5.91
N GLN A 315 -1.51 23.06 -5.88
CA GLN A 315 -2.00 23.93 -4.79
C GLN A 315 -1.90 23.23 -3.43
N PHE A 316 -2.33 21.97 -3.34
CA PHE A 316 -2.20 21.19 -2.12
C PHE A 316 -0.72 21.02 -1.69
N LEU A 317 0.20 20.73 -2.62
CA LEU A 317 1.62 20.57 -2.32
C LEU A 317 2.25 21.86 -1.77
N GLU A 318 1.87 23.03 -2.31
CA GLU A 318 2.29 24.34 -1.80
C GLU A 318 1.77 24.57 -0.37
N LYS A 319 0.50 24.23 -0.13
CA LYS A 319 -0.11 24.35 1.20
C LYS A 319 0.51 23.41 2.22
N MET A 320 0.77 22.16 1.82
CA MET A 320 1.44 21.18 2.69
C MET A 320 2.84 21.67 3.12
N PHE A 321 3.59 22.28 2.22
CA PHE A 321 4.89 22.87 2.55
C PHE A 321 4.74 23.96 3.63
N SER A 322 3.73 24.83 3.52
CA SER A 322 3.44 25.86 4.52
C SER A 322 2.92 25.30 5.86
N PHE A 323 2.30 24.11 5.84
CA PHE A 323 1.80 23.46 7.05
C PHE A 323 2.94 23.01 7.98
N PHE A 324 4.08 22.63 7.42
CA PHE A 324 5.23 22.14 8.17
C PHE A 324 6.24 23.23 8.56
N GLN A 325 6.06 24.47 8.11
CA GLN A 325 6.88 25.63 8.50
C GLN A 325 6.34 26.28 9.78
#